data_52e4eb2791aa01ef65a2f079f7f723db
#
_entry.id   52e4eb2791aa01ef65a2f079f7f723db
#
_cell.length_a   1.000
_cell.length_b   1.000
_cell.length_c   1.000
_cell.angle_alpha   90.00
_cell.angle_beta   90.00
_cell.angle_gamma   90.00
#
_symmetry.space_group_name_H-M   'P 1'
#
loop_
_entity.id
_entity.type
_entity.pdbx_description
1 polymer ?
#
loop_
_entity_poly.entity_id
_entity_poly.type
_entity_poly.pdbx_seq_one_letter_code
_entity_poly.pdbx_strand_id
1 'polypeptide(L)'
;MSNSVVVVTGGSGGIGQALVKKYLQEGCFVISADLEKTTDFEDRNLSFLQCNVECENSINNLLEFVLKKYSRIDYFFSNAGVLSLGDENSSNFDWEKNWKLHLMSHVFVSRKLLPIFKTQKFGYLLITASAAGLLTHIDSITYSVTKHSAIAFAEWIAINNREHDFHVSVICPQAVRTNMTKGREKDVASVDGMLEPNFLVEKIQEGIDKKQFLILPHPEVQNYIDKKSSNYDKWISGMARLKQKIEDNK
;
A
#
# COMPACT_ATOMS: atom_id res chain seq x y z
N MET A 1 0.43 18.65 -10.85
CA MET A 1 0.55 17.28 -11.47
C MET A 1 -0.25 17.10 -12.76
N SER A 2 -0.89 18.13 -13.29
CA SER A 2 -1.71 18.03 -14.51
C SER A 2 -0.94 17.32 -15.64
N ASN A 3 -1.61 16.39 -16.35
CA ASN A 3 -1.06 15.54 -17.41
C ASN A 3 -0.07 14.44 -16.97
N SER A 4 0.17 14.22 -15.67
CA SER A 4 0.95 13.06 -15.22
C SER A 4 0.21 11.76 -15.47
N VAL A 5 0.96 10.67 -15.69
CA VAL A 5 0.44 9.31 -15.87
C VAL A 5 0.56 8.55 -14.54
N VAL A 6 -0.58 8.19 -13.98
CA VAL A 6 -0.71 7.57 -12.65
C VAL A 6 -1.30 6.17 -12.79
N VAL A 7 -0.63 5.17 -12.25
CA VAL A 7 -1.11 3.80 -12.20
C VAL A 7 -1.44 3.43 -10.76
N VAL A 8 -2.62 2.85 -10.54
CA VAL A 8 -3.07 2.42 -9.21
C VAL A 8 -3.52 0.95 -9.27
N THR A 9 -2.81 0.05 -8.63
CA THR A 9 -3.26 -1.34 -8.44
C THR A 9 -4.22 -1.42 -7.25
N GLY A 10 -5.24 -2.28 -7.34
CA GLY A 10 -6.36 -2.26 -6.38
C GLY A 10 -7.18 -0.96 -6.50
N GLY A 11 -7.26 -0.40 -7.70
CA GLY A 11 -7.86 0.91 -7.95
C GLY A 11 -9.39 0.93 -7.96
N SER A 12 -10.04 -0.22 -7.90
CA SER A 12 -11.51 -0.34 -7.90
C SER A 12 -12.16 -0.15 -6.53
N GLY A 13 -11.40 -0.18 -5.43
CA GLY A 13 -11.97 -0.08 -4.09
C GLY A 13 -11.11 0.62 -3.05
N GLY A 14 -11.72 0.97 -1.94
CA GLY A 14 -11.04 1.48 -0.75
C GLY A 14 -10.09 2.64 -1.01
N ILE A 15 -8.86 2.50 -0.56
CA ILE A 15 -7.78 3.49 -0.73
C ILE A 15 -7.48 3.71 -2.22
N GLY A 16 -7.43 2.63 -3.02
CA GLY A 16 -7.14 2.72 -4.44
C GLY A 16 -8.15 3.57 -5.20
N GLN A 17 -9.44 3.43 -4.93
CA GLN A 17 -10.49 4.25 -5.55
C GLN A 17 -10.35 5.72 -5.15
N ALA A 18 -10.00 6.02 -3.90
CA ALA A 18 -9.77 7.38 -3.45
C ALA A 18 -8.55 8.02 -4.16
N LEU A 19 -7.46 7.25 -4.34
CA LEU A 19 -6.31 7.68 -5.14
C LEU A 19 -6.70 7.96 -6.59
N VAL A 20 -7.44 7.06 -7.22
CA VAL A 20 -7.93 7.24 -8.60
C VAL A 20 -8.73 8.56 -8.72
N LYS A 21 -9.70 8.79 -7.84
CA LYS A 21 -10.52 10.02 -7.84
C LYS A 21 -9.67 11.27 -7.67
N LYS A 22 -8.75 11.26 -6.72
CA LYS A 22 -7.86 12.40 -6.42
C LYS A 22 -7.05 12.81 -7.65
N TYR A 23 -6.36 11.84 -8.29
CA TYR A 23 -5.51 12.14 -9.42
C TYR A 23 -6.28 12.51 -10.69
N LEU A 24 -7.50 12.01 -10.88
CA LEU A 24 -8.41 12.49 -11.93
C LEU A 24 -8.80 13.96 -11.72
N GLN A 25 -9.14 14.34 -10.48
CA GLN A 25 -9.45 15.73 -10.12
C GLN A 25 -8.27 16.69 -10.36
N GLU A 26 -7.05 16.20 -10.29
CA GLU A 26 -5.84 16.97 -10.63
C GLU A 26 -5.50 17.01 -12.12
N GLY A 27 -6.34 16.42 -12.96
CA GLY A 27 -6.16 16.40 -14.42
C GLY A 27 -5.10 15.40 -14.89
N CYS A 28 -4.79 14.38 -14.11
CA CYS A 28 -3.88 13.31 -14.51
C CYS A 28 -4.57 12.28 -15.41
N PHE A 29 -3.78 11.55 -16.20
CA PHE A 29 -4.20 10.31 -16.85
C PHE A 29 -4.06 9.17 -15.84
N VAL A 30 -5.16 8.52 -15.48
CA VAL A 30 -5.17 7.50 -14.42
C VAL A 30 -5.52 6.14 -14.98
N ILE A 31 -4.72 5.15 -14.62
CA ILE A 31 -4.95 3.74 -14.93
C ILE A 31 -5.33 3.03 -13.64
N SER A 32 -6.59 2.66 -13.52
CA SER A 32 -7.11 1.81 -12.44
C SER A 32 -6.91 0.35 -12.85
N ALA A 33 -6.04 -0.36 -12.15
CA ALA A 33 -5.75 -1.76 -12.39
C ALA A 33 -6.29 -2.62 -11.24
N ASP A 34 -7.21 -3.55 -11.53
CA ASP A 34 -7.85 -4.41 -10.53
C ASP A 34 -8.31 -5.73 -11.16
N LEU A 35 -8.75 -6.68 -10.33
CA LEU A 35 -9.37 -7.92 -10.81
C LEU A 35 -10.70 -7.66 -11.51
N GLU A 36 -11.48 -6.71 -10.96
CA GLU A 36 -12.81 -6.35 -11.46
C GLU A 36 -12.99 -4.83 -11.47
N LYS A 37 -13.78 -4.32 -12.42
CA LYS A 37 -14.19 -2.91 -12.46
C LYS A 37 -15.42 -2.73 -11.56
N THR A 38 -15.23 -2.10 -10.41
CA THR A 38 -16.33 -1.81 -9.46
C THR A 38 -16.59 -0.30 -9.31
N THR A 39 -15.98 0.53 -10.16
CA THR A 39 -16.13 1.99 -10.10
C THR A 39 -17.36 2.44 -10.87
N ASP A 40 -18.19 3.28 -10.24
CA ASP A 40 -19.47 3.80 -10.76
C ASP A 40 -19.31 5.12 -11.56
N PHE A 41 -18.08 5.61 -11.69
CA PHE A 41 -17.80 6.87 -12.35
C PHE A 41 -16.97 6.66 -13.62
N GLU A 42 -17.23 7.51 -14.59
CA GLU A 42 -16.49 7.59 -15.85
C GLU A 42 -15.76 8.93 -15.95
N ASP A 43 -14.56 8.89 -16.47
CA ASP A 43 -13.78 10.08 -16.78
C ASP A 43 -12.97 9.82 -18.06
N ARG A 44 -12.83 10.83 -18.93
CA ARG A 44 -12.07 10.70 -20.19
C ARG A 44 -10.60 10.35 -19.99
N ASN A 45 -10.05 10.71 -18.81
CA ASN A 45 -8.67 10.46 -18.43
C ASN A 45 -8.52 9.15 -17.64
N LEU A 46 -9.62 8.43 -17.35
CA LEU A 46 -9.59 7.13 -16.66
C LEU A 46 -9.51 5.99 -17.67
N SER A 47 -8.60 5.08 -17.44
CA SER A 47 -8.56 3.78 -18.10
C SER A 47 -8.63 2.69 -17.04
N PHE A 48 -9.51 1.72 -17.24
CA PHE A 48 -9.51 0.50 -16.45
C PHE A 48 -8.76 -0.61 -17.20
N LEU A 49 -7.92 -1.35 -16.49
CA LEU A 49 -7.29 -2.57 -16.99
C LEU A 49 -7.44 -3.70 -15.97
N GLN A 50 -8.00 -4.83 -16.42
CA GLN A 50 -8.03 -6.01 -15.58
C GLN A 50 -6.61 -6.50 -15.32
N CYS A 51 -6.24 -6.63 -14.05
CA CYS A 51 -4.89 -7.01 -13.65
C CYS A 51 -4.91 -7.84 -12.37
N ASN A 52 -4.38 -9.06 -12.44
CA ASN A 52 -4.05 -9.86 -11.27
C ASN A 52 -2.59 -9.59 -10.87
N VAL A 53 -2.39 -8.86 -9.79
CA VAL A 53 -1.03 -8.49 -9.31
C VAL A 53 -0.23 -9.68 -8.78
N GLU A 54 -0.85 -10.83 -8.52
CA GLU A 54 -0.16 -12.06 -8.14
C GLU A 54 0.50 -12.76 -9.34
N CYS A 55 0.25 -12.28 -10.56
CA CYS A 55 0.78 -12.82 -11.81
C CYS A 55 1.74 -11.82 -12.47
N GLU A 56 3.03 -12.17 -12.57
CA GLU A 56 4.06 -11.31 -13.17
C GLU A 56 3.73 -10.90 -14.61
N ASN A 57 3.18 -11.82 -15.43
CA ASN A 57 2.76 -11.52 -16.79
C ASN A 57 1.62 -10.48 -16.83
N SER A 58 0.69 -10.52 -15.88
CA SER A 58 -0.40 -9.53 -15.79
C SER A 58 0.15 -8.13 -15.50
N ILE A 59 1.15 -8.02 -14.61
CA ILE A 59 1.87 -6.75 -14.33
C ILE A 59 2.63 -6.28 -15.57
N ASN A 60 3.31 -7.18 -16.29
CA ASN A 60 4.03 -6.82 -17.51
C ASN A 60 3.07 -6.25 -18.57
N ASN A 61 1.91 -6.90 -18.78
CA ASN A 61 0.89 -6.43 -19.71
C ASN A 61 0.31 -5.06 -19.30
N LEU A 62 0.10 -4.82 -18.00
CA LEU A 62 -0.32 -3.52 -17.47
C LEU A 62 0.69 -2.44 -17.84
N LEU A 63 1.98 -2.64 -17.54
CA LEU A 63 3.01 -1.65 -17.81
C LEU A 63 3.21 -1.41 -19.32
N GLU A 64 3.15 -2.46 -20.15
CA GLU A 64 3.21 -2.35 -21.60
C GLU A 64 2.03 -1.58 -22.19
N PHE A 65 0.81 -1.82 -21.69
CA PHE A 65 -0.36 -1.04 -22.07
C PHE A 65 -0.16 0.44 -21.79
N VAL A 66 0.31 0.80 -20.57
CA VAL A 66 0.52 2.19 -20.18
C VAL A 66 1.59 2.85 -21.03
N LEU A 67 2.72 2.19 -21.25
CA LEU A 67 3.81 2.73 -22.07
C LEU A 67 3.41 2.87 -23.54
N LYS A 68 2.65 1.94 -24.10
CA LYS A 68 2.13 2.04 -25.47
C LYS A 68 1.20 3.23 -25.63
N LYS A 69 0.39 3.55 -24.61
CA LYS A 69 -0.61 4.61 -24.68
C LYS A 69 -0.04 5.99 -24.36
N TYR A 70 0.87 6.08 -23.38
CA TYR A 70 1.32 7.37 -22.83
C TYR A 70 2.84 7.58 -22.93
N SER A 71 3.61 6.56 -23.28
CA SER A 71 5.08 6.59 -23.40
C SER A 71 5.83 6.89 -22.10
N ARG A 72 5.13 6.97 -20.96
CA ARG A 72 5.68 7.29 -19.64
C ARG A 72 4.81 6.75 -18.51
N ILE A 73 5.39 6.64 -17.33
CA ILE A 73 4.69 6.40 -16.06
C ILE A 73 5.29 7.35 -15.03
N ASP A 74 4.50 8.22 -14.41
CA ASP A 74 5.01 9.19 -13.45
C ASP A 74 4.86 8.71 -12.01
N TYR A 75 3.69 8.16 -11.67
CA TYR A 75 3.39 7.63 -10.35
C TYR A 75 2.84 6.21 -10.48
N PHE A 76 3.38 5.31 -9.69
CA PHE A 76 2.88 3.95 -9.60
C PHE A 76 2.55 3.61 -8.15
N PHE A 77 1.25 3.48 -7.85
CA PHE A 77 0.75 3.02 -6.57
C PHE A 77 0.60 1.49 -6.59
N SER A 78 1.57 0.79 -6.03
CA SER A 78 1.50 -0.64 -5.77
C SER A 78 0.69 -0.85 -4.48
N ASN A 79 -0.65 -0.81 -4.64
CA ASN A 79 -1.59 -0.64 -3.54
C ASN A 79 -2.48 -1.86 -3.28
N ALA A 80 -2.67 -2.74 -4.25
CA ALA A 80 -3.51 -3.94 -4.08
C ALA A 80 -3.13 -4.74 -2.83
N GLY A 81 -4.12 -5.19 -2.08
CA GLY A 81 -3.90 -5.96 -0.86
C GLY A 81 -5.20 -6.44 -0.24
N VAL A 82 -5.10 -7.39 0.67
CA VAL A 82 -6.19 -7.94 1.49
C VAL A 82 -5.78 -8.01 2.95
N LEU A 83 -6.74 -8.11 3.85
CA LEU A 83 -6.50 -8.46 5.25
C LEU A 83 -6.97 -9.90 5.47
N SER A 84 -6.05 -10.80 5.80
CA SER A 84 -6.36 -12.16 6.22
C SER A 84 -6.13 -12.27 7.72
N LEU A 85 -7.16 -12.60 8.49
CA LEU A 85 -7.00 -12.92 9.92
C LEU A 85 -6.51 -14.36 10.07
N GLY A 86 -5.79 -14.60 11.14
CA GLY A 86 -5.29 -15.93 11.48
C GLY A 86 -4.11 -15.88 12.46
N ASP A 87 -3.84 -17.02 13.04
CA ASP A 87 -2.79 -17.27 14.01
C ASP A 87 -1.68 -18.16 13.40
N GLU A 88 -0.85 -18.77 14.26
CA GLU A 88 0.24 -19.68 13.88
C GLU A 88 -0.23 -20.94 13.11
N ASN A 89 -1.54 -21.26 13.17
CA ASN A 89 -2.14 -22.38 12.45
C ASN A 89 -2.70 -21.98 11.07
N SER A 90 -2.49 -20.73 10.63
CA SER A 90 -2.89 -20.27 9.30
C SER A 90 -2.39 -21.19 8.20
N SER A 91 -3.25 -21.52 7.24
CA SER A 91 -2.96 -22.50 6.20
C SER A 91 -1.79 -22.06 5.30
N ASN A 92 -1.08 -23.03 4.69
CA ASN A 92 -0.06 -22.73 3.68
C ASN A 92 -0.63 -21.91 2.52
N PHE A 93 -1.89 -22.14 2.17
CA PHE A 93 -2.59 -21.35 1.14
C PHE A 93 -2.68 -19.87 1.52
N ASP A 94 -3.02 -19.54 2.78
CA ASP A 94 -3.09 -18.16 3.24
C ASP A 94 -1.71 -17.50 3.27
N TRP A 95 -0.68 -18.25 3.68
CA TRP A 95 0.71 -17.81 3.62
C TRP A 95 1.15 -17.47 2.20
N GLU A 96 0.95 -18.40 1.26
CA GLU A 96 1.33 -18.21 -0.15
C GLU A 96 0.56 -17.06 -0.80
N LYS A 97 -0.76 -16.97 -0.56
CA LYS A 97 -1.60 -15.91 -1.08
C LYS A 97 -1.15 -14.53 -0.58
N ASN A 98 -0.95 -14.37 0.74
CA ASN A 98 -0.50 -13.11 1.30
C ASN A 98 0.91 -12.76 0.81
N TRP A 99 1.81 -13.73 0.69
CA TRP A 99 3.17 -13.52 0.16
C TRP A 99 3.15 -13.06 -1.29
N LYS A 100 2.39 -13.72 -2.15
CA LYS A 100 2.22 -13.34 -3.56
C LYS A 100 1.67 -11.92 -3.69
N LEU A 101 0.61 -11.63 -2.93
CA LEU A 101 -0.11 -10.36 -3.03
C LEU A 101 0.66 -9.19 -2.40
N HIS A 102 1.25 -9.36 -1.20
CA HIS A 102 1.82 -8.25 -0.44
C HIS A 102 3.32 -8.05 -0.62
N LEU A 103 4.03 -9.02 -1.21
CA LEU A 103 5.45 -8.89 -1.50
C LEU A 103 5.75 -9.11 -2.97
N MET A 104 5.40 -10.28 -3.54
CA MET A 104 5.82 -10.61 -4.90
C MET A 104 5.23 -9.66 -5.94
N SER A 105 4.01 -9.14 -5.72
CA SER A 105 3.43 -8.09 -6.57
C SER A 105 4.35 -6.86 -6.69
N HIS A 106 4.92 -6.40 -5.58
CA HIS A 106 5.85 -5.27 -5.55
C HIS A 106 7.18 -5.63 -6.26
N VAL A 107 7.63 -6.87 -6.12
CA VAL A 107 8.83 -7.39 -6.82
C VAL A 107 8.59 -7.37 -8.34
N PHE A 108 7.44 -7.89 -8.80
CA PHE A 108 7.09 -7.93 -10.23
C PHE A 108 7.01 -6.52 -10.83
N VAL A 109 6.33 -5.60 -10.12
CA VAL A 109 6.28 -4.19 -10.51
C VAL A 109 7.68 -3.61 -10.63
N SER A 110 8.51 -3.76 -9.60
CA SER A 110 9.83 -3.11 -9.54
C SER A 110 10.77 -3.61 -10.63
N ARG A 111 10.77 -4.90 -10.95
CA ARG A 111 11.62 -5.48 -12.02
C ARG A 111 11.43 -4.78 -13.37
N LYS A 112 10.19 -4.44 -13.72
CA LYS A 112 9.88 -3.81 -15.00
C LYS A 112 9.89 -2.27 -14.89
N LEU A 113 9.44 -1.71 -13.78
CA LEU A 113 9.23 -0.28 -13.61
C LEU A 113 10.52 0.50 -13.36
N LEU A 114 11.46 -0.03 -12.54
CA LEU A 114 12.68 0.70 -12.21
C LEU A 114 13.57 1.00 -13.42
N PRO A 115 13.77 0.08 -14.39
CA PRO A 115 14.46 0.42 -15.64
C PRO A 115 13.78 1.56 -16.42
N ILE A 116 12.44 1.62 -16.43
CA ILE A 116 11.67 2.69 -17.07
C ILE A 116 11.97 4.03 -16.37
N PHE A 117 11.88 4.09 -15.05
CA PHE A 117 12.16 5.29 -14.27
C PHE A 117 13.60 5.79 -14.46
N LYS A 118 14.58 4.88 -14.51
CA LYS A 118 15.99 5.22 -14.77
C LYS A 118 16.17 5.86 -16.15
N THR A 119 15.51 5.31 -17.18
CA THR A 119 15.57 5.85 -18.55
C THR A 119 14.86 7.20 -18.65
N GLN A 120 13.70 7.33 -18.02
CA GLN A 120 12.84 8.52 -18.03
C GLN A 120 13.41 9.65 -17.12
N LYS A 121 14.36 9.34 -16.23
CA LYS A 121 14.95 10.24 -15.22
C LYS A 121 13.90 10.92 -14.33
N PHE A 122 12.82 10.23 -14.10
CA PHE A 122 11.73 10.63 -13.22
C PHE A 122 10.85 9.41 -12.91
N GLY A 123 10.26 9.38 -11.74
CA GLY A 123 9.25 8.40 -11.36
C GLY A 123 9.02 8.38 -9.87
N TYR A 124 7.87 7.88 -9.48
CA TYR A 124 7.54 7.70 -8.07
C TYR A 124 6.88 6.34 -7.85
N LEU A 125 7.56 5.43 -7.18
CA LEU A 125 7.00 4.15 -6.74
C LEU A 125 6.48 4.30 -5.31
N LEU A 126 5.18 4.09 -5.12
CA LEU A 126 4.52 4.14 -3.82
C LEU A 126 3.99 2.74 -3.48
N ILE A 127 4.47 2.17 -2.39
CA ILE A 127 4.09 0.84 -1.91
C ILE A 127 3.15 0.99 -0.71
N THR A 128 1.92 0.50 -0.83
CA THR A 128 0.98 0.48 0.30
C THR A 128 1.26 -0.74 1.18
N ALA A 129 2.01 -0.50 2.26
CA ALA A 129 2.21 -1.47 3.33
C ALA A 129 1.08 -1.37 4.37
N SER A 130 1.41 -1.16 5.62
CA SER A 130 0.49 -0.97 6.75
C SER A 130 1.30 -0.63 8.01
N ALA A 131 0.70 0.00 8.99
CA ALA A 131 1.24 0.05 10.35
C ALA A 131 1.51 -1.35 10.93
N ALA A 132 0.77 -2.38 10.49
CA ALA A 132 1.03 -3.78 10.83
C ALA A 132 2.42 -4.27 10.36
N GLY A 133 2.99 -3.65 9.33
CA GLY A 133 4.36 -3.91 8.87
C GLY A 133 5.46 -3.27 9.74
N LEU A 134 5.08 -2.41 10.68
CA LEU A 134 5.97 -1.76 11.64
C LEU A 134 5.73 -2.26 13.08
N LEU A 135 4.46 -2.50 13.43
CA LEU A 135 4.01 -2.71 14.81
C LEU A 135 3.53 -4.14 15.10
N THR A 136 3.19 -4.92 14.08
CA THR A 136 2.54 -6.24 14.15
C THR A 136 1.04 -6.15 14.50
N HIS A 137 0.20 -6.79 13.68
CA HIS A 137 -1.24 -6.94 13.94
C HIS A 137 -1.47 -8.22 14.75
N ILE A 138 -2.08 -8.10 15.94
CA ILE A 138 -2.21 -9.23 16.89
C ILE A 138 -3.12 -10.38 16.42
N ASP A 139 -4.06 -10.10 15.51
CA ASP A 139 -5.02 -11.07 14.97
C ASP A 139 -4.67 -11.54 13.55
N SER A 140 -3.46 -11.24 13.05
CA SER A 140 -3.05 -11.65 11.71
C SER A 140 -1.53 -11.81 11.56
N ILE A 141 -1.07 -13.05 11.63
CA ILE A 141 0.36 -13.36 11.45
C ILE A 141 0.80 -13.20 9.99
N THR A 142 0.02 -13.73 9.03
CA THR A 142 0.40 -13.69 7.61
C THR A 142 0.46 -12.27 7.08
N TYR A 143 -0.50 -11.42 7.45
CA TYR A 143 -0.54 -10.02 7.09
C TYR A 143 0.64 -9.25 7.71
N SER A 144 0.89 -9.45 9.01
CA SER A 144 2.01 -8.79 9.71
C SER A 144 3.35 -9.11 9.08
N VAL A 145 3.64 -10.39 8.86
CA VAL A 145 4.92 -10.82 8.28
C VAL A 145 5.09 -10.27 6.87
N THR A 146 4.06 -10.39 6.02
CA THR A 146 4.16 -9.94 4.62
C THR A 146 4.20 -8.42 4.50
N LYS A 147 3.56 -7.66 5.38
CA LYS A 147 3.66 -6.19 5.41
C LYS A 147 5.02 -5.70 5.95
N HIS A 148 5.65 -6.42 6.89
CA HIS A 148 7.07 -6.18 7.24
C HIS A 148 7.99 -6.42 6.05
N SER A 149 7.76 -7.52 5.32
CA SER A 149 8.55 -7.83 4.11
C SER A 149 8.41 -6.76 3.02
N ALA A 150 7.21 -6.20 2.83
CA ALA A 150 6.98 -5.12 1.88
C ALA A 150 7.75 -3.84 2.25
N ILE A 151 7.83 -3.51 3.54
CA ILE A 151 8.62 -2.35 4.02
C ILE A 151 10.10 -2.60 3.79
N ALA A 152 10.63 -3.74 4.20
CA ALA A 152 12.04 -4.09 4.00
C ALA A 152 12.42 -4.10 2.51
N PHE A 153 11.52 -4.57 1.64
CA PHE A 153 11.70 -4.52 0.19
C PHE A 153 11.77 -3.08 -0.34
N ALA A 154 10.81 -2.23 0.07
CA ALA A 154 10.79 -0.82 -0.31
C ALA A 154 12.05 -0.07 0.16
N GLU A 155 12.48 -0.33 1.39
CA GLU A 155 13.69 0.24 1.98
C GLU A 155 14.93 -0.16 1.17
N TRP A 156 15.07 -1.44 0.83
CA TRP A 156 16.18 -1.91 0.00
C TRP A 156 16.20 -1.21 -1.36
N ILE A 157 15.03 -1.08 -2.02
CA ILE A 157 14.93 -0.38 -3.32
C ILE A 157 15.34 1.09 -3.16
N ALA A 158 14.86 1.78 -2.14
CA ALA A 158 15.17 3.20 -1.90
C ALA A 158 16.67 3.43 -1.66
N ILE A 159 17.30 2.58 -0.83
CA ILE A 159 18.74 2.66 -0.53
C ILE A 159 19.57 2.46 -1.80
N ASN A 160 19.30 1.39 -2.55
CA ASN A 160 20.13 0.99 -3.70
C ASN A 160 19.87 1.79 -4.99
N ASN A 161 18.91 2.71 -4.97
CA ASN A 161 18.61 3.58 -6.10
C ASN A 161 18.65 5.07 -5.73
N ARG A 162 19.30 5.42 -4.63
CA ARG A 162 19.36 6.81 -4.11
C ARG A 162 19.97 7.81 -5.08
N GLU A 163 20.87 7.37 -5.96
CA GLU A 163 21.55 8.19 -6.98
C GLU A 163 20.69 8.49 -8.21
N HIS A 164 19.55 7.81 -8.37
CA HIS A 164 18.68 7.98 -9.53
C HIS A 164 17.58 9.03 -9.28
N ASP A 165 17.13 9.66 -10.37
CA ASP A 165 16.12 10.73 -10.36
C ASP A 165 14.69 10.19 -10.23
N PHE A 166 14.48 9.18 -9.38
CA PHE A 166 13.14 8.70 -9.02
C PHE A 166 13.03 8.47 -7.50
N HIS A 167 11.80 8.42 -7.00
CA HIS A 167 11.53 8.30 -5.58
C HIS A 167 10.79 7.00 -5.25
N VAL A 168 11.01 6.50 -4.05
CA VAL A 168 10.30 5.36 -3.48
C VAL A 168 9.75 5.78 -2.12
N SER A 169 8.46 5.54 -1.90
CA SER A 169 7.82 5.72 -0.59
C SER A 169 7.05 4.47 -0.19
N VAL A 170 6.99 4.23 1.10
CA VAL A 170 6.13 3.23 1.71
C VAL A 170 5.05 3.92 2.54
N ILE A 171 3.79 3.56 2.29
CA ILE A 171 2.61 4.11 2.95
C ILE A 171 2.16 3.11 4.02
N CYS A 172 2.13 3.52 5.28
CA CYS A 172 1.84 2.66 6.43
C CYS A 172 0.62 3.16 7.22
N PRO A 173 -0.60 3.03 6.69
CA PRO A 173 -1.80 3.40 7.43
C PRO A 173 -2.12 2.39 8.53
N GLN A 174 -2.81 2.86 9.59
CA GLN A 174 -3.61 2.03 10.49
C GLN A 174 -4.99 1.78 9.84
N ALA A 175 -6.06 1.79 10.62
CA ALA A 175 -7.40 1.55 10.10
C ALA A 175 -7.88 2.68 9.19
N VAL A 176 -8.40 2.31 8.02
CA VAL A 176 -9.03 3.21 7.04
C VAL A 176 -10.41 2.66 6.75
N ARG A 177 -11.42 3.51 6.74
CA ARG A 177 -12.81 3.13 6.51
C ARG A 177 -13.04 2.67 5.07
N THR A 178 -13.00 1.36 4.88
CA THR A 178 -13.13 0.67 3.57
C THR A 178 -13.93 -0.63 3.75
N ASN A 179 -14.23 -1.31 2.66
CA ASN A 179 -14.84 -2.64 2.73
C ASN A 179 -13.97 -3.66 3.49
N MET A 180 -12.64 -3.51 3.45
CA MET A 180 -11.69 -4.37 4.18
C MET A 180 -11.84 -4.27 5.70
N THR A 181 -12.22 -3.10 6.21
CA THR A 181 -12.30 -2.78 7.65
C THR A 181 -13.74 -2.68 8.15
N LYS A 182 -14.72 -2.95 7.31
CA LYS A 182 -16.15 -2.93 7.69
C LYS A 182 -16.42 -3.94 8.80
N GLY A 183 -17.04 -3.49 9.90
CA GLY A 183 -17.32 -4.30 11.08
C GLY A 183 -16.10 -4.52 12.00
N ARG A 184 -15.01 -3.76 11.79
CA ARG A 184 -13.76 -3.87 12.57
C ARG A 184 -13.43 -2.57 13.35
N GLU A 185 -14.43 -1.81 13.70
CA GLU A 185 -14.26 -0.52 14.41
C GLU A 185 -13.64 -0.68 15.80
N LYS A 186 -13.67 -1.91 16.36
CA LYS A 186 -13.07 -2.27 17.65
C LYS A 186 -11.76 -3.08 17.52
N ASP A 187 -11.24 -3.21 16.31
CA ASP A 187 -9.96 -3.91 16.05
C ASP A 187 -8.77 -3.12 16.62
N VAL A 188 -7.67 -3.81 16.89
CA VAL A 188 -6.40 -3.20 17.33
C VAL A 188 -5.92 -2.08 16.41
N ALA A 189 -6.16 -2.21 15.10
CA ALA A 189 -5.80 -1.19 14.12
C ALA A 189 -6.66 0.08 14.21
N SER A 190 -7.80 0.03 14.91
CA SER A 190 -8.75 1.14 15.04
C SER A 190 -8.63 1.88 16.39
N VAL A 191 -7.64 1.58 17.20
CA VAL A 191 -7.47 2.13 18.56
C VAL A 191 -7.32 3.66 18.57
N ASP A 192 -6.75 4.24 17.53
CA ASP A 192 -6.59 5.69 17.34
C ASP A 192 -7.66 6.28 16.40
N GLY A 193 -8.70 5.50 16.10
CA GLY A 193 -9.76 5.85 15.16
C GLY A 193 -9.50 5.32 13.76
N MET A 194 -10.44 5.59 12.87
CA MET A 194 -10.37 5.19 11.46
C MET A 194 -10.37 6.42 10.56
N LEU A 195 -9.40 6.53 9.68
CA LEU A 195 -9.36 7.61 8.69
C LEU A 195 -10.35 7.35 7.54
N GLU A 196 -10.92 8.42 7.02
CA GLU A 196 -11.63 8.38 5.74
C GLU A 196 -10.62 8.25 4.58
N PRO A 197 -10.93 7.49 3.51
CA PRO A 197 -10.00 7.30 2.40
C PRO A 197 -9.52 8.61 1.76
N ASN A 198 -10.39 9.62 1.64
CA ASN A 198 -10.02 10.91 1.05
C ASN A 198 -9.00 11.65 1.93
N PHE A 199 -9.19 11.65 3.26
CA PHE A 199 -8.23 12.26 4.17
C PHE A 199 -6.88 11.53 4.15
N LEU A 200 -6.91 10.19 4.06
CA LEU A 200 -5.70 9.41 3.89
C LEU A 200 -4.92 9.83 2.64
N VAL A 201 -5.61 10.02 1.52
CA VAL A 201 -4.97 10.42 0.25
C VAL A 201 -4.34 11.80 0.33
N GLU A 202 -4.93 12.74 1.07
CA GLU A 202 -4.31 14.03 1.37
C GLU A 202 -3.00 13.86 2.14
N LYS A 203 -2.96 13.00 3.16
CA LYS A 203 -1.72 12.69 3.90
C LYS A 203 -0.67 12.01 3.04
N ILE A 204 -1.07 11.15 2.12
CA ILE A 204 -0.16 10.56 1.14
C ILE A 204 0.44 11.66 0.25
N GLN A 205 -0.38 12.59 -0.23
CA GLN A 205 0.09 13.70 -1.07
C GLN A 205 1.08 14.60 -0.32
N GLU A 206 0.81 14.95 0.95
CA GLU A 206 1.76 15.70 1.78
C GLU A 206 3.12 14.98 1.88
N GLY A 207 3.12 13.64 2.01
CA GLY A 207 4.33 12.84 2.05
C GLY A 207 5.08 12.82 0.71
N ILE A 208 4.35 12.74 -0.41
CA ILE A 208 4.89 12.79 -1.77
C ILE A 208 5.57 14.15 -2.01
N ASP A 209 4.91 15.26 -1.66
CA ASP A 209 5.43 16.62 -1.85
C ASP A 209 6.73 16.85 -1.06
N LYS A 210 6.84 16.23 0.12
CA LYS A 210 8.04 16.25 0.97
C LYS A 210 9.07 15.20 0.59
N LYS A 211 8.80 14.35 -0.40
CA LYS A 211 9.65 13.22 -0.80
C LYS A 211 10.00 12.28 0.37
N GLN A 212 9.06 12.06 1.27
CA GLN A 212 9.24 11.19 2.43
C GLN A 212 9.29 9.72 2.00
N PHE A 213 10.25 8.96 2.52
CA PHE A 213 10.27 7.50 2.32
C PHE A 213 9.12 6.84 3.10
N LEU A 214 9.02 7.12 4.40
CA LEU A 214 7.99 6.55 5.27
C LEU A 214 6.85 7.55 5.45
N ILE A 215 5.69 7.22 4.89
CA ILE A 215 4.46 8.03 5.00
C ILE A 215 3.56 7.39 6.05
N LEU A 216 3.37 8.09 7.16
CA LEU A 216 2.53 7.69 8.30
C LEU A 216 1.28 8.57 8.37
N PRO A 217 0.16 8.13 7.77
CA PRO A 217 -1.08 8.92 7.78
C PRO A 217 -1.68 9.10 9.18
N HIS A 218 -1.40 8.15 10.10
CA HIS A 218 -1.76 8.22 11.51
C HIS A 218 -0.50 8.61 12.29
N PRO A 219 -0.41 9.81 12.83
CA PRO A 219 0.81 10.31 13.49
C PRO A 219 1.18 9.52 14.75
N GLU A 220 0.22 8.85 15.38
CA GLU A 220 0.43 7.99 16.56
C GLU A 220 1.38 6.83 16.29
N VAL A 221 1.43 6.36 15.03
CA VAL A 221 2.30 5.25 14.61
C VAL A 221 3.76 5.55 14.88
N GLN A 222 4.20 6.80 14.70
CA GLN A 222 5.59 7.18 15.02
C GLN A 222 5.90 6.95 16.49
N ASN A 223 5.03 7.38 17.39
CA ASN A 223 5.20 7.17 18.84
C ASN A 223 5.27 5.67 19.20
N TYR A 224 4.52 4.83 18.48
CA TYR A 224 4.55 3.38 18.70
C TYR A 224 5.85 2.77 18.21
N ILE A 225 6.38 3.20 17.06
CA ILE A 225 7.70 2.79 16.56
C ILE A 225 8.77 3.12 17.58
N ASP A 226 8.78 4.35 18.10
CA ASP A 226 9.74 4.82 19.09
C ASP A 226 9.68 3.99 20.38
N LYS A 227 8.47 3.69 20.87
CA LYS A 227 8.28 2.80 22.03
C LYS A 227 8.77 1.38 21.75
N LYS A 228 8.49 0.83 20.57
CA LYS A 228 8.92 -0.51 20.16
C LYS A 228 10.44 -0.60 20.09
N SER A 229 11.09 0.36 19.42
CA SER A 229 12.54 0.35 19.23
C SER A 229 13.31 0.63 20.51
N SER A 230 12.76 1.42 21.43
CA SER A 230 13.41 1.73 22.70
C SER A 230 13.45 0.56 23.68
N ASN A 231 12.44 -0.32 23.68
CA ASN A 231 12.40 -1.50 24.54
C ASN A 231 11.43 -2.56 24.01
N TYR A 232 11.96 -3.55 23.30
CA TYR A 232 11.17 -4.64 22.68
C TYR A 232 10.42 -5.50 23.68
N ASP A 233 11.02 -5.84 24.82
CA ASP A 233 10.37 -6.70 25.84
C ASP A 233 9.16 -6.00 26.48
N LYS A 234 9.32 -4.70 26.76
CA LYS A 234 8.22 -3.87 27.25
C LYS A 234 7.12 -3.70 26.19
N TRP A 235 7.49 -3.57 24.92
CA TRP A 235 6.55 -3.52 23.82
C TRP A 235 5.74 -4.80 23.69
N ILE A 236 6.41 -5.97 23.63
CA ILE A 236 5.75 -7.29 23.54
C ILE A 236 4.79 -7.50 24.72
N SER A 237 5.24 -7.21 25.94
CA SER A 237 4.39 -7.31 27.13
C SER A 237 3.18 -6.35 27.07
N GLY A 238 3.35 -5.18 26.48
CA GLY A 238 2.27 -4.20 26.24
C GLY A 238 1.23 -4.71 25.25
N MET A 239 1.71 -5.25 24.12
CA MET A 239 0.84 -5.81 23.08
C MET A 239 0.07 -7.06 23.57
N ALA A 240 0.71 -7.91 24.36
CA ALA A 240 0.04 -9.05 24.99
C ALA A 240 -1.12 -8.62 25.90
N ARG A 241 -0.91 -7.60 26.74
CA ARG A 241 -1.99 -7.03 27.58
C ARG A 241 -3.10 -6.38 26.74
N LEU A 242 -2.75 -5.70 25.65
CA LEU A 242 -3.73 -5.12 24.72
C LEU A 242 -4.59 -6.21 24.09
N LYS A 243 -3.97 -7.32 23.62
CA LYS A 243 -4.68 -8.48 23.09
C LYS A 243 -5.72 -8.99 24.08
N GLN A 244 -5.30 -9.28 25.31
CA GLN A 244 -6.19 -9.77 26.36
C GLN A 244 -7.35 -8.81 26.63
N LYS A 245 -7.07 -7.50 26.73
CA LYS A 245 -8.12 -6.50 26.95
C LYS A 245 -9.14 -6.45 25.80
N ILE A 246 -8.71 -6.67 24.56
CA ILE A 246 -9.62 -6.71 23.40
C ILE A 246 -10.46 -8.00 23.44
N GLU A 247 -9.88 -9.13 23.81
CA GLU A 247 -10.60 -10.41 23.95
C GLU A 247 -11.63 -10.37 25.07
N ASP A 248 -11.32 -9.76 26.20
CA ASP A 248 -12.22 -9.60 27.35
C ASP A 248 -13.41 -8.67 27.05
N ASN A 249 -13.34 -7.84 26.01
CA ASN A 249 -14.39 -6.90 25.60
C ASN A 249 -15.21 -7.35 24.35
N LYS A 250 -14.98 -8.56 23.86
CA LYS A 250 -15.76 -9.21 22.79
C LYS A 250 -16.89 -10.03 23.36
#